data_f886e4d690d8d7cb4fe142366847d37f
#
_entry.id   f886e4d690d8d7cb4fe142366847d37f
#
_cell.length_a   1.000
_cell.length_b   1.000
_cell.length_c   1.000
_cell.angle_alpha   90.00
_cell.angle_beta   90.00
_cell.angle_gamma   90.00
#
_symmetry.space_group_name_H-M   'P 1'
#
loop_
_entity.id
_entity.type
_entity.pdbx_description
1 polymer ?
#
loop_
_entity_poly.entity_id
_entity_poly.type
_entity_poly.pdbx_seq_one_letter_code
_entity_poly.pdbx_strand_id
1 'polypeptide(L)'
;AIDTNSHPVAIYSDEDKIDTKGKHFELYCKPDFSPELLLSQMYLCHFTVFKTDLAKAESGFRSEMDGAQDFDLALRLLPNLTTVVHVPLPLYHWRSWSESTAQSIDAKPWAQQSTARAQTDFINRSYGGGEVVPSKVKGLNQVHPKIIRDTKVSVIIPTIGTKDTKTGIIMVNKAIATLRAAE
;
A
#
# COMPACT_ATOMS: atom_id res chain seq x y z
N ALA A 1 9.25 17.67 -11.16
CA ALA A 1 7.95 16.99 -10.93
C ALA A 1 6.80 17.99 -10.74
N ILE A 2 6.94 18.98 -9.86
CA ILE A 2 5.88 19.98 -9.63
C ILE A 2 5.63 20.82 -10.90
N ASP A 3 6.69 21.27 -11.54
CA ASP A 3 6.60 22.15 -12.73
C ASP A 3 6.10 21.44 -13.98
N THR A 4 6.27 20.11 -14.05
CA THR A 4 5.88 19.31 -15.23
C THR A 4 4.52 18.64 -15.08
N ASN A 5 3.96 18.59 -13.87
CA ASN A 5 2.69 17.93 -13.57
C ASN A 5 1.71 18.95 -12.98
N SER A 6 0.46 18.86 -13.37
CA SER A 6 -0.61 19.78 -12.93
C SER A 6 -0.87 19.66 -11.41
N HIS A 7 -0.05 20.33 -10.61
CA HIS A 7 -0.23 20.47 -9.15
C HIS A 7 -0.48 19.15 -8.41
N PRO A 8 0.52 18.22 -8.35
CA PRO A 8 0.35 16.96 -7.66
C PRO A 8 0.05 17.17 -6.18
N VAL A 9 -0.81 16.34 -5.62
CA VAL A 9 -1.15 16.35 -4.19
C VAL A 9 -0.16 15.55 -3.36
N ALA A 10 0.55 14.61 -4.00
CA ALA A 10 1.66 13.89 -3.41
C ALA A 10 2.72 13.54 -4.47
N ILE A 11 3.97 13.45 -4.02
CA ILE A 11 5.11 13.02 -4.83
C ILE A 11 5.93 12.06 -3.98
N TYR A 12 6.41 10.96 -4.56
CA TYR A 12 7.34 10.06 -3.89
C TYR A 12 8.43 9.59 -4.86
N SER A 13 9.56 9.17 -4.31
CA SER A 13 10.70 8.65 -5.08
C SER A 13 11.07 7.24 -4.66
N ASP A 14 11.91 6.59 -5.46
CA ASP A 14 12.63 5.40 -5.05
C ASP A 14 13.63 5.74 -3.95
N GLU A 15 14.16 4.70 -3.28
CA GLU A 15 15.15 4.82 -2.23
C GLU A 15 16.17 3.68 -2.29
N ASP A 16 17.30 3.87 -1.65
CA ASP A 16 18.27 2.82 -1.36
C ASP A 16 18.78 2.92 0.08
N LYS A 17 19.65 2.03 0.46
CA LYS A 17 20.38 2.13 1.73
C LYS A 17 21.83 2.54 1.50
N ILE A 18 22.38 3.24 2.49
CA ILE A 18 23.79 3.63 2.54
C ILE A 18 24.41 3.15 3.85
N ASP A 19 25.56 2.49 3.78
CA ASP A 19 26.31 2.05 4.95
C ASP A 19 27.13 3.18 5.58
N THR A 20 27.82 2.89 6.67
CA THR A 20 28.67 3.84 7.39
C THR A 20 29.89 4.29 6.58
N LYS A 21 30.25 3.60 5.50
CA LYS A 21 31.35 3.92 4.60
C LYS A 21 30.89 4.65 3.34
N GLY A 22 29.60 4.94 3.21
CA GLY A 22 29.03 5.61 2.07
C GLY A 22 28.73 4.70 0.89
N LYS A 23 28.75 3.37 1.07
CA LYS A 23 28.42 2.41 0.00
C LYS A 23 26.90 2.24 -0.07
N HIS A 24 26.35 2.40 -1.29
CA HIS A 24 24.93 2.16 -1.59
C HIS A 24 24.64 0.67 -1.76
N PHE A 25 23.48 0.23 -1.28
CA PHE A 25 23.00 -1.16 -1.38
C PHE A 25 21.48 -1.21 -1.21
N GLU A 26 20.85 -2.34 -1.53
CA GLU A 26 19.40 -2.57 -1.42
C GLU A 26 18.55 -1.46 -2.07
N LEU A 27 18.72 -1.29 -3.39
CA LEU A 27 17.86 -0.40 -4.17
C LEU A 27 16.39 -0.88 -4.09
N TYR A 28 15.50 0.00 -3.66
CA TYR A 28 14.06 -0.20 -3.64
C TYR A 28 13.39 0.64 -4.72
N CYS A 29 13.10 -0.01 -5.86
CA CYS A 29 12.29 0.57 -6.92
C CYS A 29 10.82 0.40 -6.56
N LYS A 30 10.10 1.50 -6.44
CA LYS A 30 8.70 1.50 -6.05
C LYS A 30 7.80 1.43 -7.29
N PRO A 31 6.62 0.82 -7.21
CA PRO A 31 5.65 0.86 -8.30
C PRO A 31 5.03 2.26 -8.44
N ASP A 32 4.34 2.49 -9.55
CA ASP A 32 3.42 3.62 -9.66
C ASP A 32 2.34 3.56 -8.57
N PHE A 33 1.70 4.70 -8.32
CA PHE A 33 0.78 4.82 -7.19
C PHE A 33 -0.37 3.81 -7.27
N SER A 34 -0.48 2.98 -6.23
CA SER A 34 -1.53 1.99 -6.03
C SER A 34 -2.17 2.19 -4.65
N PRO A 35 -3.42 2.68 -4.58
CA PRO A 35 -4.18 2.81 -3.34
C PRO A 35 -4.31 1.48 -2.59
N GLU A 36 -4.52 0.38 -3.32
CA GLU A 36 -4.69 -0.95 -2.76
C GLU A 36 -3.40 -1.46 -2.10
N LEU A 37 -2.26 -1.22 -2.74
CA LEU A 37 -0.96 -1.55 -2.17
C LEU A 37 -0.67 -0.70 -0.95
N LEU A 38 -0.99 0.61 -1.00
CA LEU A 38 -0.83 1.50 0.16
C LEU A 38 -1.69 1.04 1.34
N LEU A 39 -2.88 0.51 1.10
CA LEU A 39 -3.71 -0.05 2.18
C LEU A 39 -3.04 -1.22 2.90
N SER A 40 -2.22 -2.00 2.20
CA SER A 40 -1.53 -3.18 2.76
C SER A 40 -0.19 -2.85 3.41
N GLN A 41 0.54 -1.88 2.89
CA GLN A 41 1.88 -1.50 3.37
C GLN A 41 2.25 -0.07 3.02
N MET A 42 3.06 0.57 3.87
CA MET A 42 3.62 1.89 3.62
C MET A 42 4.77 1.80 2.61
N TYR A 43 4.48 1.50 1.32
CA TYR A 43 5.52 1.39 0.29
C TYR A 43 6.05 2.76 -0.18
N LEU A 44 5.32 3.85 0.04
CA LEU A 44 5.78 5.20 -0.32
C LEU A 44 7.05 5.58 0.43
N CYS A 45 7.17 5.21 1.70
CA CYS A 45 8.35 5.40 2.58
C CYS A 45 9.07 6.74 2.37
N HIS A 46 10.36 6.69 2.14
CA HIS A 46 11.20 7.84 1.87
C HIS A 46 11.50 7.92 0.35
N PHE A 47 11.52 8.99 -0.28
CA PHE A 47 11.17 10.33 0.13
C PHE A 47 9.76 10.66 -0.37
N THR A 48 8.85 11.02 0.53
CA THR A 48 7.45 11.33 0.20
C THR A 48 7.12 12.77 0.61
N VAL A 49 6.45 13.49 -0.28
CA VAL A 49 5.99 14.87 -0.09
C VAL A 49 4.48 14.91 -0.29
N PHE A 50 3.77 15.50 0.66
CA PHE A 50 2.34 15.77 0.57
C PHE A 50 2.08 17.27 0.49
N LYS A 51 1.03 17.67 -0.20
CA LYS A 51 0.55 19.05 -0.17
C LYS A 51 0.24 19.45 1.26
N THR A 52 0.84 20.53 1.73
CA THR A 52 0.80 20.97 3.13
C THR A 52 -0.63 21.18 3.64
N ASP A 53 -1.51 21.77 2.81
CA ASP A 53 -2.88 22.04 3.21
C ASP A 53 -3.67 20.77 3.48
N LEU A 54 -3.43 19.68 2.71
CA LEU A 54 -4.04 18.37 2.95
C LEU A 54 -3.55 17.77 4.27
N ALA A 55 -2.23 17.82 4.52
CA ALA A 55 -1.67 17.30 5.75
C ALA A 55 -2.19 18.07 6.99
N LYS A 56 -2.35 19.41 6.89
CA LYS A 56 -2.93 20.24 7.94
C LYS A 56 -4.40 19.96 8.16
N ALA A 57 -5.18 19.75 7.10
CA ALA A 57 -6.60 19.41 7.19
C ALA A 57 -6.84 18.10 7.96
N GLU A 58 -5.91 17.14 7.84
CA GLU A 58 -5.92 15.88 8.60
C GLU A 58 -5.16 15.99 9.94
N SER A 59 -4.85 17.20 10.42
CA SER A 59 -4.17 17.46 11.70
C SER A 59 -2.75 16.89 11.82
N GLY A 60 -2.09 16.59 10.71
CA GLY A 60 -0.71 16.10 10.68
C GLY A 60 -0.52 14.72 11.31
N PHE A 61 0.61 14.51 11.98
CA PHE A 61 0.93 13.24 12.65
C PHE A 61 0.18 13.10 13.98
N ARG A 62 -0.23 11.88 14.28
CA ARG A 62 -0.85 11.51 15.55
C ARG A 62 0.16 10.78 16.44
N SER A 63 0.40 11.29 17.66
CA SER A 63 1.37 10.71 18.60
C SER A 63 1.03 9.28 19.03
N GLU A 64 -0.26 8.94 19.10
CA GLU A 64 -0.74 7.59 19.38
C GLU A 64 -0.44 6.57 18.29
N MET A 65 0.08 7.03 17.14
CA MET A 65 0.50 6.20 16.00
C MET A 65 2.03 6.12 15.86
N ASP A 66 2.77 6.43 16.92
CA ASP A 66 4.24 6.33 16.89
C ASP A 66 4.71 4.97 16.36
N GLY A 67 5.68 5.01 15.46
CA GLY A 67 6.19 3.86 14.72
C GLY A 67 5.45 3.54 13.41
N ALA A 68 4.28 4.16 13.17
CA ALA A 68 3.52 4.10 11.93
C ALA A 68 2.82 5.43 11.61
N GLN A 69 3.34 6.55 12.12
CA GLN A 69 2.73 7.88 12.00
C GLN A 69 2.67 8.37 10.54
N ASP A 70 3.64 8.02 9.73
CA ASP A 70 3.69 8.29 8.29
C ASP A 70 2.65 7.47 7.53
N PHE A 71 2.50 6.20 7.88
CA PHE A 71 1.48 5.33 7.31
C PHE A 71 0.06 5.77 7.68
N ASP A 72 -0.14 6.11 8.95
CA ASP A 72 -1.41 6.66 9.42
C ASP A 72 -1.81 7.92 8.66
N LEU A 73 -0.87 8.87 8.50
CA LEU A 73 -1.13 10.08 7.74
C LEU A 73 -1.44 9.76 6.27
N ALA A 74 -0.66 8.90 5.62
CA ALA A 74 -0.87 8.50 4.23
C ALA A 74 -2.26 7.87 4.02
N LEU A 75 -2.71 7.00 4.94
CA LEU A 75 -4.04 6.39 4.89
C LEU A 75 -5.16 7.42 5.09
N ARG A 76 -4.99 8.38 6.00
CA ARG A 76 -5.97 9.47 6.18
C ARG A 76 -6.06 10.37 4.97
N LEU A 77 -4.94 10.60 4.28
CA LEU A 77 -4.90 11.39 3.04
C LEU A 77 -5.41 10.62 1.83
N LEU A 78 -5.42 9.27 1.86
CA LEU A 78 -5.69 8.41 0.71
C LEU A 78 -6.94 8.81 -0.11
N PRO A 79 -8.09 9.17 0.49
CA PRO A 79 -9.26 9.62 -0.28
C PRO A 79 -9.01 10.88 -1.12
N ASN A 80 -8.01 11.68 -0.77
CA ASN A 80 -7.65 12.94 -1.42
C ASN A 80 -6.42 12.83 -2.33
N LEU A 81 -5.79 11.65 -2.43
CA LEU A 81 -4.61 11.40 -3.27
C LEU A 81 -5.02 11.21 -4.73
N THR A 82 -5.59 12.24 -5.35
CA THR A 82 -6.12 12.21 -6.72
C THR A 82 -5.05 12.36 -7.79
N THR A 83 -3.94 13.01 -7.48
CA THR A 83 -2.82 13.24 -8.41
C THR A 83 -1.52 12.96 -7.67
N VAL A 84 -1.02 11.73 -7.81
CA VAL A 84 0.24 11.29 -7.19
C VAL A 84 1.28 11.06 -8.26
N VAL A 85 2.48 11.59 -8.05
CA VAL A 85 3.59 11.46 -9.00
C VAL A 85 4.68 10.60 -8.39
N HIS A 86 5.04 9.53 -9.08
CA HIS A 86 6.22 8.74 -8.81
C HIS A 86 7.42 9.32 -9.57
N VAL A 87 8.52 9.53 -8.89
CA VAL A 87 9.83 9.87 -9.48
C VAL A 87 10.71 8.62 -9.42
N PRO A 88 10.90 7.87 -10.52
CA PRO A 88 11.59 6.58 -10.51
C PRO A 88 13.12 6.78 -10.44
N LEU A 89 13.57 7.45 -9.41
CA LEU A 89 14.97 7.72 -9.11
C LEU A 89 15.19 7.57 -7.60
N PRO A 90 16.30 6.97 -7.15
CA PRO A 90 16.63 6.84 -5.74
C PRO A 90 17.10 8.19 -5.18
N LEU A 91 16.15 9.00 -4.74
CA LEU A 91 16.42 10.33 -4.21
C LEU A 91 16.58 10.37 -2.68
N TYR A 92 16.45 9.22 -2.04
CA TYR A 92 16.65 9.07 -0.60
C TYR A 92 17.57 7.88 -0.32
N HIS A 93 18.55 8.11 0.58
CA HIS A 93 19.55 7.10 0.97
C HIS A 93 19.40 6.83 2.46
N TRP A 94 18.73 5.74 2.79
CA TRP A 94 18.48 5.38 4.18
C TRP A 94 19.76 4.88 4.85
N ARG A 95 20.27 5.66 5.79
CA ARG A 95 21.51 5.33 6.50
C ARG A 95 21.31 4.13 7.42
N SER A 96 22.06 3.07 7.17
CA SER A 96 22.01 1.83 7.94
C SER A 96 23.21 1.76 8.88
N TRP A 97 22.95 1.53 10.18
CA TRP A 97 23.94 1.19 11.19
C TRP A 97 23.36 0.11 12.13
N SER A 98 24.22 -0.48 12.99
CA SER A 98 23.91 -1.67 13.80
C SER A 98 22.65 -1.59 14.67
N GLU A 99 22.25 -0.38 15.08
CA GLU A 99 21.06 -0.14 15.91
C GLU A 99 19.86 0.39 15.13
N SER A 100 20.00 0.51 13.79
CA SER A 100 18.95 1.06 12.94
C SER A 100 17.81 0.08 12.73
N THR A 101 16.58 0.57 12.75
CA THR A 101 15.36 -0.15 12.31
C THR A 101 15.41 -0.66 10.86
N ALA A 102 16.38 -0.15 10.07
CA ALA A 102 16.66 -0.66 8.73
C ALA A 102 17.11 -2.13 8.72
N GLN A 103 17.45 -2.72 9.88
CA GLN A 103 17.98 -4.09 9.94
C GLN A 103 16.96 -5.15 10.36
N SER A 104 15.86 -4.81 11.05
CA SER A 104 14.90 -5.83 11.51
C SER A 104 13.51 -5.27 11.76
N ILE A 105 12.50 -5.95 11.19
CA ILE A 105 11.08 -5.74 11.47
C ILE A 105 10.75 -6.04 12.95
N ASP A 106 11.54 -6.89 13.60
CA ASP A 106 11.35 -7.28 15.01
C ASP A 106 11.81 -6.22 16.01
N ALA A 107 12.56 -5.24 15.58
CA ALA A 107 13.13 -4.23 16.47
C ALA A 107 12.06 -3.38 17.17
N LYS A 108 10.83 -3.30 16.58
CA LYS A 108 9.75 -2.45 17.12
C LYS A 108 8.38 -3.13 17.03
N PRO A 109 8.02 -4.05 17.95
CA PRO A 109 6.70 -4.70 17.95
C PRO A 109 5.52 -3.72 18.00
N TRP A 110 5.69 -2.58 18.70
CA TRP A 110 4.67 -1.53 18.77
C TRP A 110 4.35 -0.90 17.40
N ALA A 111 5.33 -0.82 16.49
CA ALA A 111 5.09 -0.27 15.15
C ALA A 111 4.11 -1.14 14.34
N GLN A 112 4.15 -2.47 14.51
CA GLN A 112 3.16 -3.37 13.89
C GLN A 112 1.75 -3.15 14.46
N GLN A 113 1.65 -2.90 15.78
CA GLN A 113 0.37 -2.59 16.41
C GLN A 113 -0.18 -1.25 15.91
N SER A 114 0.67 -0.22 15.81
CA SER A 114 0.30 1.07 15.26
C SER A 114 -0.12 0.97 13.78
N THR A 115 0.58 0.15 12.99
CA THR A 115 0.22 -0.16 11.60
C THR A 115 -1.18 -0.78 11.50
N ALA A 116 -1.45 -1.82 12.29
CA ALA A 116 -2.75 -2.48 12.30
C ALA A 116 -3.87 -1.53 12.78
N ARG A 117 -3.57 -0.67 13.76
CA ARG A 117 -4.50 0.37 14.24
C ARG A 117 -4.81 1.38 13.14
N ALA A 118 -3.80 1.91 12.44
CA ALA A 118 -3.99 2.85 11.35
C ALA A 118 -4.86 2.28 10.23
N GLN A 119 -4.62 1.01 9.85
CA GLN A 119 -5.44 0.29 8.88
C GLN A 119 -6.87 0.09 9.37
N THR A 120 -7.06 -0.29 10.63
CA THR A 120 -8.39 -0.47 11.24
C THR A 120 -9.15 0.84 11.28
N ASP A 121 -8.51 1.94 11.69
CA ASP A 121 -9.12 3.26 11.68
C ASP A 121 -9.57 3.67 10.28
N PHE A 122 -8.71 3.41 9.29
CA PHE A 122 -9.01 3.71 7.90
C PHE A 122 -10.23 2.94 7.38
N ILE A 123 -10.27 1.59 7.56
CA ILE A 123 -11.40 0.81 7.06
C ILE A 123 -12.70 1.12 7.80
N ASN A 124 -12.65 1.44 9.08
CA ASN A 124 -13.82 1.88 9.85
C ASN A 124 -14.39 3.18 9.28
N ARG A 125 -13.51 4.15 8.97
CA ARG A 125 -13.90 5.45 8.42
C ARG A 125 -14.40 5.34 6.97
N SER A 126 -13.73 4.55 6.14
CA SER A 126 -13.96 4.53 4.69
C SER A 126 -14.97 3.49 4.24
N TYR A 127 -15.11 2.38 4.98
CA TYR A 127 -15.95 1.23 4.60
C TYR A 127 -16.96 0.84 5.68
N GLY A 128 -17.01 1.58 6.79
CA GLY A 128 -17.92 1.25 7.91
C GLY A 128 -17.54 -0.02 8.65
N GLY A 129 -16.27 -0.43 8.60
CA GLY A 129 -15.71 -1.57 9.31
C GLY A 129 -15.00 -2.58 8.42
N GLY A 130 -14.65 -3.70 9.03
CA GLY A 130 -13.91 -4.79 8.38
C GLY A 130 -12.94 -5.44 9.36
N GLU A 131 -11.97 -6.17 8.83
CA GLU A 131 -10.99 -6.90 9.62
C GLU A 131 -9.57 -6.65 9.12
N VAL A 132 -8.63 -6.51 10.04
CA VAL A 132 -7.19 -6.43 9.76
C VAL A 132 -6.52 -7.60 10.46
N VAL A 133 -5.94 -8.51 9.70
CA VAL A 133 -5.29 -9.71 10.22
C VAL A 133 -3.82 -9.80 9.79
N PRO A 134 -2.93 -10.35 10.61
CA PRO A 134 -1.54 -10.56 10.21
C PRO A 134 -1.45 -11.42 8.94
N SER A 135 -0.59 -11.01 8.00
CA SER A 135 -0.29 -11.79 6.81
C SER A 135 0.70 -12.91 7.11
N LYS A 136 0.82 -13.88 6.17
CA LYS A 136 1.91 -14.87 6.17
C LYS A 136 3.29 -14.21 5.95
N VAL A 137 3.30 -13.05 5.31
CA VAL A 137 4.51 -12.25 5.13
C VAL A 137 4.67 -11.35 6.35
N LYS A 138 5.76 -11.53 7.08
CA LYS A 138 6.07 -10.78 8.31
C LYS A 138 6.10 -9.27 8.04
N GLY A 139 5.48 -8.50 8.92
CA GLY A 139 5.40 -7.05 8.81
C GLY A 139 4.28 -6.53 7.91
N LEU A 140 3.53 -7.42 7.25
CA LEU A 140 2.36 -7.06 6.45
C LEU A 140 1.07 -7.53 7.13
N ASN A 141 -0.01 -6.82 6.86
CA ASN A 141 -1.36 -7.22 7.24
C ASN A 141 -2.23 -7.45 6.00
N GLN A 142 -3.17 -8.35 6.12
CA GLN A 142 -4.30 -8.47 5.19
C GLN A 142 -5.42 -7.58 5.71
N VAL A 143 -5.94 -6.75 4.83
CA VAL A 143 -7.01 -5.82 5.15
C VAL A 143 -8.26 -6.26 4.40
N HIS A 144 -9.30 -6.56 5.13
CA HIS A 144 -10.59 -7.03 4.63
C HIS A 144 -11.67 -5.99 4.96
N PRO A 145 -11.91 -4.99 4.09
CA PRO A 145 -12.99 -4.04 4.29
C PRO A 145 -14.36 -4.75 4.31
N LYS A 146 -15.31 -4.21 5.06
CA LYS A 146 -16.67 -4.71 5.08
C LYS A 146 -17.29 -4.62 3.69
N ILE A 147 -17.74 -5.73 3.17
CA ILE A 147 -18.47 -5.78 1.90
C ILE A 147 -19.90 -5.30 2.16
N ILE A 148 -20.31 -4.27 1.43
CA ILE A 148 -21.70 -3.81 1.44
C ILE A 148 -22.49 -4.82 0.60
N ARG A 149 -23.61 -5.32 1.13
CA ARG A 149 -24.53 -6.18 0.36
C ARG A 149 -24.98 -5.46 -0.90
N ASP A 150 -25.19 -6.19 -1.96
CA ASP A 150 -25.58 -5.69 -3.29
C ASP A 150 -24.46 -4.92 -4.05
N THR A 151 -23.20 -5.05 -3.63
CA THR A 151 -22.07 -4.54 -4.40
C THR A 151 -21.95 -5.32 -5.71
N LYS A 152 -21.98 -4.59 -6.84
CA LYS A 152 -21.69 -5.20 -8.16
C LYS A 152 -20.21 -5.50 -8.26
N VAL A 153 -19.88 -6.75 -8.57
CA VAL A 153 -18.49 -7.20 -8.77
C VAL A 153 -18.29 -7.47 -10.27
N SER A 154 -17.22 -6.89 -10.84
CA SER A 154 -16.77 -7.20 -12.18
C SER A 154 -15.62 -8.20 -12.10
N VAL A 155 -15.78 -9.35 -12.75
CA VAL A 155 -14.74 -10.36 -12.84
C VAL A 155 -14.11 -10.30 -14.22
N ILE A 156 -12.79 -10.06 -14.26
CA ILE A 156 -12.01 -10.03 -15.51
C ILE A 156 -11.25 -11.35 -15.64
N ILE A 157 -11.54 -12.11 -16.67
CA ILE A 157 -10.90 -13.39 -16.96
C ILE A 157 -10.11 -13.27 -18.26
N PRO A 158 -8.77 -13.08 -18.19
CA PRO A 158 -7.96 -13.10 -19.41
C PRO A 158 -7.95 -14.53 -19.99
N THR A 159 -8.27 -14.66 -21.27
CA THR A 159 -8.34 -15.96 -21.93
C THR A 159 -8.07 -15.86 -23.42
N ILE A 160 -7.40 -16.86 -23.98
CA ILE A 160 -7.26 -17.06 -25.44
C ILE A 160 -8.28 -18.07 -25.97
N GLY A 161 -9.29 -18.46 -25.18
CA GLY A 161 -10.31 -19.44 -25.57
C GLY A 161 -9.84 -20.89 -25.62
N THR A 162 -8.78 -21.23 -24.87
CA THR A 162 -8.24 -22.60 -24.81
C THR A 162 -9.31 -23.61 -24.37
N LYS A 163 -9.37 -24.73 -25.08
CA LYS A 163 -10.24 -25.87 -24.74
C LYS A 163 -9.49 -26.84 -23.81
N ASP A 164 -10.19 -27.38 -22.85
CA ASP A 164 -9.72 -28.53 -22.08
C ASP A 164 -9.56 -29.75 -23.01
N THR A 165 -8.40 -30.37 -23.00
CA THR A 165 -8.05 -31.48 -23.91
C THR A 165 -8.83 -32.76 -23.66
N LYS A 166 -9.36 -32.95 -22.43
CA LYS A 166 -10.14 -34.15 -22.06
C LYS A 166 -11.63 -33.97 -22.30
N THR A 167 -12.17 -32.76 -22.04
CA THR A 167 -13.61 -32.51 -22.11
C THR A 167 -14.06 -31.73 -23.33
N GLY A 168 -13.12 -31.10 -24.07
CA GLY A 168 -13.41 -30.21 -25.20
C GLY A 168 -14.09 -28.89 -24.80
N ILE A 169 -14.33 -28.67 -23.51
CA ILE A 169 -14.99 -27.46 -23.00
C ILE A 169 -14.00 -26.29 -23.01
N ILE A 170 -14.45 -25.13 -23.45
CA ILE A 170 -13.67 -23.90 -23.37
C ILE A 170 -13.49 -23.56 -21.86
N MET A 171 -12.25 -23.43 -21.42
CA MET A 171 -11.90 -23.27 -19.99
C MET A 171 -12.59 -22.07 -19.33
N VAL A 172 -12.76 -20.96 -20.07
CA VAL A 172 -13.46 -19.77 -19.55
C VAL A 172 -14.95 -20.06 -19.27
N ASN A 173 -15.61 -20.90 -20.07
CA ASN A 173 -17.01 -21.27 -19.81
C ASN A 173 -17.16 -22.06 -18.52
N LYS A 174 -16.17 -22.91 -18.20
CA LYS A 174 -16.13 -23.63 -16.93
C LYS A 174 -15.94 -22.68 -15.75
N ALA A 175 -15.03 -21.71 -15.86
CA ALA A 175 -14.82 -20.68 -14.84
C ALA A 175 -16.08 -19.84 -14.60
N ILE A 176 -16.78 -19.42 -15.66
CA ILE A 176 -18.05 -18.68 -15.56
C ILE A 176 -19.12 -19.50 -14.87
N ALA A 177 -19.24 -20.79 -15.22
CA ALA A 177 -20.21 -21.68 -14.58
C ALA A 177 -19.94 -21.84 -13.07
N THR A 178 -18.67 -21.96 -12.68
CA THR A 178 -18.26 -22.03 -11.27
C THR A 178 -18.60 -20.75 -10.51
N LEU A 179 -18.35 -19.57 -11.12
CA LEU A 179 -18.69 -18.28 -10.51
C LEU A 179 -20.20 -18.13 -10.28
N ARG A 180 -21.03 -18.56 -11.25
CA ARG A 180 -22.50 -18.52 -11.13
C ARG A 180 -23.06 -19.49 -10.08
N ALA A 181 -22.34 -20.54 -9.75
CA ALA A 181 -22.74 -21.54 -8.74
C ALA A 181 -22.26 -21.19 -7.32
N ALA A 182 -21.52 -20.08 -7.16
CA ALA A 182 -20.95 -19.65 -5.88
C ALA A 182 -21.84 -18.60 -5.15
N GLU A 183 -23.11 -18.45 -5.56
CA GLU A 183 -24.10 -17.55 -4.92
C GLU A 183 -24.65 -18.10 -3.59
#